data_1e6e7dd84c8a2fd3330431c06f9ecf0a
#
_entry.id   1e6e7dd84c8a2fd3330431c06f9ecf0a
#
_cell.length_a   1.000
_cell.length_b   1.000
_cell.length_c   1.000
_cell.angle_alpha   90.00
_cell.angle_beta   90.00
_cell.angle_gamma   90.00
#
_symmetry.space_group_name_H-M   'P 1'
#
loop_
_entity.id
_entity.type
_entity.pdbx_description
1 polymer ?
#
loop_
_entity_poly.entity_id
_entity_poly.type
_entity_poly.pdbx_seq_one_letter_code
_entity_poly.pdbx_strand_id
1 'polypeptide(L)'
;MSIYDIKKLDIKNKNSKIEITNLINEVYVRKYKNKIFLNTYTRNQKTVYLGAYLKNELVALNIFIAHELIFNNKNIIAYQSCWSATSKNHRKKGLFSLIINSAKKLLDGAFIFGFPNHNSGPIFLNKLGFRKIDLAKVNIPVKFFPNFFLGYYLQTIIGNNKFSVKNCFIPIESELIDLKKNEYNDKIKTFSSYNNIIWGKIKKKQTKIGTLSFFCIGGIQVNKPKLLAPLFKEIVKSENIDFIQVIASENSS
;
A
#
# COMPACT_ATOMS: atom_id res chain seq x y z
N MET A 1 3.02 25.96 -23.72
CA MET A 1 2.90 24.49 -23.90
C MET A 1 4.06 23.81 -23.17
N SER A 2 3.81 22.67 -22.52
CA SER A 2 4.90 21.89 -21.91
C SER A 2 5.76 21.30 -23.02
N ILE A 3 7.09 21.39 -22.87
CA ILE A 3 8.05 20.71 -23.77
C ILE A 3 8.07 19.19 -23.55
N TYR A 4 7.37 18.72 -22.53
CA TYR A 4 7.29 17.31 -22.14
C TYR A 4 5.98 16.69 -22.65
N ASP A 5 6.11 15.52 -23.21
CA ASP A 5 5.00 14.70 -23.68
C ASP A 5 4.67 13.60 -22.66
N ILE A 6 3.40 13.48 -22.26
CA ILE A 6 2.96 12.45 -21.30
C ILE A 6 2.39 11.28 -22.07
N LYS A 7 3.00 10.11 -21.87
CA LYS A 7 2.60 8.86 -22.55
C LYS A 7 2.25 7.76 -21.53
N LYS A 8 1.24 6.98 -21.89
CA LYS A 8 0.99 5.69 -21.25
C LYS A 8 2.01 4.69 -21.81
N LEU A 9 2.76 4.03 -20.91
CA LEU A 9 3.75 3.04 -21.31
C LEU A 9 3.10 1.66 -21.40
N ASP A 10 3.41 0.94 -22.45
CA ASP A 10 3.05 -0.47 -22.58
C ASP A 10 4.11 -1.33 -21.89
N ILE A 11 3.74 -1.88 -20.75
CA ILE A 11 4.65 -2.73 -19.97
C ILE A 11 4.91 -4.11 -20.63
N LYS A 12 4.15 -4.50 -21.65
CA LYS A 12 4.44 -5.71 -22.44
C LYS A 12 5.64 -5.48 -23.37
N ASN A 13 5.87 -4.23 -23.75
CA ASN A 13 7.00 -3.86 -24.58
C ASN A 13 8.33 -3.94 -23.81
N LYS A 14 9.32 -4.64 -24.40
CA LYS A 14 10.64 -4.83 -23.79
C LYS A 14 11.38 -3.51 -23.58
N ASN A 15 11.28 -2.57 -24.53
CA ASN A 15 11.95 -1.28 -24.45
C ASN A 15 11.39 -0.43 -23.30
N SER A 16 10.06 -0.36 -23.18
CA SER A 16 9.42 0.34 -22.05
C SER A 16 9.85 -0.22 -20.68
N LYS A 17 10.02 -1.56 -20.59
CA LYS A 17 10.54 -2.17 -19.36
C LYS A 17 11.96 -1.71 -19.03
N ILE A 18 12.80 -1.62 -20.04
CA ILE A 18 14.20 -1.19 -19.89
C ILE A 18 14.23 0.28 -19.46
N GLU A 19 13.50 1.16 -20.15
CA GLU A 19 13.42 2.59 -19.81
C GLU A 19 12.95 2.83 -18.37
N ILE A 20 11.85 2.18 -17.97
CA ILE A 20 11.32 2.26 -16.61
C ILE A 20 12.36 1.82 -15.58
N THR A 21 13.02 0.68 -15.83
CA THR A 21 13.99 0.14 -14.88
C THR A 21 15.22 1.03 -14.76
N ASN A 22 15.69 1.57 -15.88
CA ASN A 22 16.84 2.46 -15.91
C ASN A 22 16.55 3.74 -15.11
N LEU A 23 15.40 4.37 -15.34
CA LEU A 23 15.00 5.57 -14.59
C LEU A 23 14.84 5.29 -13.09
N ILE A 24 14.21 4.17 -12.72
CA ILE A 24 14.08 3.77 -11.33
C ILE A 24 15.43 3.53 -10.67
N ASN A 25 16.36 2.86 -11.37
CA ASN A 25 17.71 2.59 -10.87
C ASN A 25 18.59 3.86 -10.82
N GLU A 26 18.31 4.88 -11.63
CA GLU A 26 18.95 6.19 -11.52
C GLU A 26 18.50 6.91 -10.22
N VAL A 27 17.20 6.82 -9.91
CA VAL A 27 16.59 7.65 -8.86
C VAL A 27 16.69 7.03 -7.48
N TYR A 28 16.56 5.69 -7.38
CA TYR A 28 16.52 4.99 -6.10
C TYR A 28 17.86 4.35 -5.76
N VAL A 29 18.24 4.42 -4.47
CA VAL A 29 19.49 3.85 -3.96
C VAL A 29 19.51 2.32 -4.14
N ARG A 30 18.38 1.65 -3.89
CA ARG A 30 18.25 0.21 -4.10
C ARG A 30 18.13 -0.07 -5.59
N LYS A 31 19.06 -0.84 -6.11
CA LYS A 31 19.02 -1.29 -7.51
C LYS A 31 18.04 -2.43 -7.70
N TYR A 32 17.25 -2.34 -8.75
CA TYR A 32 16.24 -3.35 -9.10
C TYR A 32 16.64 -4.07 -10.39
N LYS A 33 16.53 -5.40 -10.38
CA LYS A 33 16.66 -6.19 -11.61
C LYS A 33 15.33 -6.11 -12.38
N ASN A 34 15.39 -5.89 -13.68
CA ASN A 34 14.23 -5.72 -14.56
C ASN A 34 13.14 -6.77 -14.32
N LYS A 35 13.56 -8.04 -14.12
CA LYS A 35 12.66 -9.17 -14.01
C LYS A 35 11.84 -9.20 -12.71
N ILE A 36 12.42 -8.76 -11.60
CA ILE A 36 11.77 -8.86 -10.27
C ILE A 36 10.82 -7.68 -10.04
N PHE A 37 11.28 -6.48 -10.37
CA PHE A 37 10.51 -5.25 -10.10
C PHE A 37 9.20 -5.20 -10.91
N LEU A 38 9.30 -5.46 -12.20
CA LEU A 38 8.15 -5.31 -13.08
C LEU A 38 7.17 -6.48 -13.00
N ASN A 39 7.64 -7.70 -12.74
CA ASN A 39 6.74 -8.84 -12.59
C ASN A 39 5.76 -8.70 -11.42
N THR A 40 6.16 -8.00 -10.36
CA THR A 40 5.28 -7.75 -9.20
C THR A 40 4.09 -6.86 -9.57
N TYR A 41 4.31 -5.87 -10.45
CA TYR A 41 3.29 -4.87 -10.79
C TYR A 41 2.59 -5.12 -12.13
N THR A 42 3.14 -6.02 -12.97
CA THR A 42 2.53 -6.37 -14.28
C THR A 42 1.41 -7.39 -14.18
N ARG A 43 1.26 -8.08 -13.04
CA ARG A 43 0.21 -9.11 -12.87
C ARG A 43 -1.19 -8.50 -12.93
N ASN A 44 -1.37 -7.27 -12.43
CA ASN A 44 -2.65 -6.59 -12.58
C ASN A 44 -2.66 -5.78 -13.89
N GLN A 45 -3.37 -6.30 -14.88
CA GLN A 45 -3.49 -5.70 -16.23
C GLN A 45 -4.10 -4.29 -16.21
N LYS A 46 -4.80 -3.91 -15.11
CA LYS A 46 -5.40 -2.58 -14.94
C LYS A 46 -4.40 -1.54 -14.43
N THR A 47 -3.20 -1.94 -14.00
CA THR A 47 -2.13 -1.02 -13.57
C THR A 47 -1.70 -0.12 -14.71
N VAL A 48 -1.58 1.18 -14.43
CA VAL A 48 -1.24 2.20 -15.43
C VAL A 48 0.14 2.78 -15.14
N TYR A 49 0.95 2.87 -16.17
CA TYR A 49 2.28 3.45 -16.16
C TYR A 49 2.25 4.73 -17.00
N LEU A 50 2.53 5.88 -16.38
CA LEU A 50 2.60 7.16 -17.09
C LEU A 50 4.02 7.72 -17.02
N GLY A 51 4.59 8.02 -18.17
CA GLY A 51 5.90 8.62 -18.30
C GLY A 51 5.85 10.01 -18.91
N ALA A 52 6.74 10.90 -18.47
CA ALA A 52 7.02 12.15 -19.14
C ALA A 52 8.26 11.97 -20.01
N TYR A 53 8.15 12.33 -21.26
CA TYR A 53 9.19 12.22 -22.27
C TYR A 53 9.70 13.60 -22.70
N LEU A 54 11.00 13.70 -22.91
CA LEU A 54 11.65 14.81 -23.61
C LEU A 54 12.46 14.22 -24.77
N LYS A 55 12.16 14.59 -26.02
CA LYS A 55 12.87 14.09 -27.21
C LYS A 55 13.06 12.57 -27.22
N ASN A 56 12.00 11.82 -26.93
CA ASN A 56 12.00 10.36 -26.85
C ASN A 56 12.73 9.73 -25.64
N GLU A 57 13.23 10.51 -24.70
CA GLU A 57 13.83 10.04 -23.46
C GLU A 57 12.79 10.05 -22.33
N LEU A 58 12.65 8.95 -21.58
CA LEU A 58 11.81 8.86 -20.39
C LEU A 58 12.51 9.57 -19.23
N VAL A 59 12.04 10.75 -18.85
CA VAL A 59 12.65 11.60 -17.82
C VAL A 59 11.89 11.63 -16.49
N ALA A 60 10.61 11.21 -16.48
CA ALA A 60 9.86 11.02 -15.24
C ALA A 60 8.81 9.92 -15.41
N LEU A 61 8.45 9.27 -14.30
CA LEU A 61 7.52 8.16 -14.24
C LEU A 61 6.68 8.24 -12.98
N ASN A 62 5.43 7.82 -13.07
CA ASN A 62 4.62 7.39 -11.93
C ASN A 62 3.83 6.13 -12.31
N ILE A 63 3.74 5.17 -11.38
CA ILE A 63 2.97 3.95 -11.53
C ILE A 63 1.70 4.08 -10.72
N PHE A 64 0.57 3.74 -11.32
CA PHE A 64 -0.74 3.72 -10.70
C PHE A 64 -1.20 2.27 -10.60
N ILE A 65 -0.95 1.65 -9.44
CA ILE A 65 -1.33 0.26 -9.19
C ILE A 65 -2.83 0.20 -8.97
N ALA A 66 -3.52 -0.61 -9.76
CA ALA A 66 -4.94 -0.84 -9.60
C ALA A 66 -5.20 -1.77 -8.41
N HIS A 67 -6.15 -1.38 -7.57
CA HIS A 67 -6.69 -2.18 -6.48
C HIS A 67 -8.19 -2.35 -6.67
N GLU A 68 -8.67 -3.57 -6.61
CA GLU A 68 -10.10 -3.84 -6.56
C GLU A 68 -10.58 -3.69 -5.13
N LEU A 69 -11.55 -2.82 -4.92
CA LEU A 69 -12.11 -2.48 -3.63
C LEU A 69 -13.63 -2.61 -3.66
N ILE A 70 -14.22 -2.88 -2.51
CA ILE A 70 -15.66 -2.78 -2.31
C ILE A 70 -15.95 -1.45 -1.62
N PHE A 71 -16.79 -0.63 -2.22
CA PHE A 71 -17.26 0.63 -1.66
C PHE A 71 -18.77 0.75 -1.85
N ASN A 72 -19.52 0.97 -0.77
CA ASN A 72 -20.99 0.99 -0.79
C ASN A 72 -21.61 -0.25 -1.47
N ASN A 73 -21.09 -1.44 -1.15
CA ASN A 73 -21.46 -2.73 -1.75
C ASN A 73 -21.24 -2.83 -3.27
N LYS A 74 -20.44 -1.95 -3.85
CA LYS A 74 -20.07 -1.99 -5.27
C LYS A 74 -18.58 -2.24 -5.41
N ASN A 75 -18.23 -3.09 -6.38
CA ASN A 75 -16.83 -3.25 -6.76
C ASN A 75 -16.38 -2.00 -7.52
N ILE A 76 -15.31 -1.39 -7.06
CA ILE A 76 -14.67 -0.25 -7.70
C ILE A 76 -13.19 -0.54 -7.91
N ILE A 77 -12.57 0.20 -8.83
CA ILE A 77 -11.13 0.21 -9.01
C ILE A 77 -10.58 1.51 -8.42
N ALA A 78 -9.65 1.39 -7.51
CA ALA A 78 -8.86 2.51 -7.00
C ALA A 78 -7.41 2.37 -7.44
N TYR A 79 -6.73 3.49 -7.63
CA TYR A 79 -5.35 3.52 -8.12
C TYR A 79 -4.40 4.09 -7.08
N GLN A 80 -3.45 3.28 -6.66
CA GLN A 80 -2.38 3.73 -5.78
C GLN A 80 -1.27 4.39 -6.60
N SER A 81 -1.07 5.69 -6.42
CA SER A 81 0.10 6.40 -6.95
C SER A 81 1.36 5.97 -6.19
N CYS A 82 2.32 5.39 -6.90
CA CYS A 82 3.57 4.90 -6.33
C CYS A 82 4.72 4.96 -7.32
N TRP A 83 5.93 4.65 -6.87
CA TRP A 83 7.14 4.60 -7.70
C TRP A 83 7.34 5.85 -8.56
N SER A 84 7.13 7.02 -7.95
CA SER A 84 7.36 8.30 -8.60
C SER A 84 8.86 8.53 -8.76
N ALA A 85 9.33 8.56 -9.97
CA ALA A 85 10.73 8.79 -10.30
C ALA A 85 10.86 10.00 -11.26
N THR A 86 11.85 10.85 -11.03
CA THR A 86 12.22 11.95 -11.95
C THR A 86 13.73 12.01 -12.03
N SER A 87 14.26 11.91 -13.24
CA SER A 87 15.68 12.04 -13.54
C SER A 87 16.25 13.32 -12.94
N LYS A 88 17.45 13.24 -12.43
CA LYS A 88 18.09 14.32 -11.65
C LYS A 88 18.06 15.67 -12.35
N ASN A 89 18.32 15.69 -13.66
CA ASN A 89 18.40 16.92 -14.48
C ASN A 89 17.01 17.52 -14.81
N HIS A 90 15.93 16.78 -14.50
CA HIS A 90 14.55 17.17 -14.81
C HIS A 90 13.70 17.43 -13.56
N ARG A 91 14.31 17.43 -12.37
CA ARG A 91 13.64 17.77 -11.10
C ARG A 91 13.24 19.23 -11.04
N LYS A 92 12.27 19.54 -10.17
CA LYS A 92 11.74 20.91 -9.96
C LYS A 92 11.06 21.55 -11.17
N LYS A 93 10.82 20.79 -12.25
CA LYS A 93 10.13 21.26 -13.48
C LYS A 93 8.63 20.90 -13.51
N GLY A 94 8.03 20.52 -12.39
CA GLY A 94 6.60 20.23 -12.27
C GLY A 94 6.13 18.90 -12.88
N LEU A 95 7.05 18.03 -13.33
CA LEU A 95 6.71 16.78 -14.03
C LEU A 95 5.82 15.84 -13.21
N PHE A 96 6.05 15.74 -11.91
CA PHE A 96 5.19 14.96 -11.03
C PHE A 96 3.74 15.43 -11.09
N SER A 97 3.50 16.73 -10.97
CA SER A 97 2.16 17.30 -11.06
C SER A 97 1.54 17.11 -12.44
N LEU A 98 2.33 17.22 -13.49
CA LEU A 98 1.89 17.02 -14.86
C LEU A 98 1.41 15.57 -15.07
N ILE A 99 2.18 14.58 -14.59
CA ILE A 99 1.82 13.15 -14.69
C ILE A 99 0.55 12.85 -13.86
N ILE A 100 0.46 13.35 -12.62
CA ILE A 100 -0.74 13.12 -11.78
C ILE A 100 -2.00 13.73 -12.41
N ASN A 101 -1.91 14.94 -12.96
CA ASN A 101 -3.03 15.58 -13.64
C ASN A 101 -3.43 14.83 -14.92
N SER A 102 -2.48 14.29 -15.66
CA SER A 102 -2.74 13.41 -16.80
C SER A 102 -3.41 12.10 -16.37
N ALA A 103 -2.99 11.53 -15.23
CA ALA A 103 -3.63 10.34 -14.67
C ALA A 103 -5.08 10.62 -14.28
N LYS A 104 -5.38 11.75 -13.63
CA LYS A 104 -6.76 12.13 -13.27
C LYS A 104 -7.67 12.18 -14.50
N LYS A 105 -7.18 12.69 -15.62
CA LYS A 105 -7.91 12.74 -16.89
C LYS A 105 -8.11 11.34 -17.50
N LEU A 106 -7.05 10.53 -17.50
CA LEU A 106 -7.07 9.19 -18.09
C LEU A 106 -7.93 8.21 -17.28
N LEU A 107 -7.93 8.35 -15.95
CA LEU A 107 -8.61 7.49 -14.99
C LEU A 107 -9.91 8.15 -14.50
N ASP A 108 -10.62 8.81 -15.39
CA ASP A 108 -11.79 9.63 -15.13
C ASP A 108 -12.77 8.96 -14.17
N GLY A 109 -13.13 9.67 -13.08
CA GLY A 109 -13.99 9.17 -12.02
C GLY A 109 -13.36 8.12 -11.08
N ALA A 110 -12.15 7.65 -11.33
CA ALA A 110 -11.51 6.68 -10.46
C ALA A 110 -10.90 7.32 -9.20
N PHE A 111 -10.95 6.58 -8.10
CA PHE A 111 -10.32 7.00 -6.86
C PHE A 111 -8.81 6.82 -6.94
N ILE A 112 -8.05 7.90 -6.77
CA ILE A 112 -6.58 7.88 -6.74
C ILE A 112 -6.12 8.19 -5.32
N PHE A 113 -5.24 7.34 -4.75
CA PHE A 113 -4.66 7.54 -3.43
C PHE A 113 -3.15 7.28 -3.43
N GLY A 114 -2.48 7.64 -2.35
CA GLY A 114 -1.05 7.39 -2.20
C GLY A 114 -0.55 7.55 -0.78
N PHE A 115 0.68 7.10 -0.55
CA PHE A 115 1.40 7.25 0.71
C PHE A 115 2.61 8.16 0.49
N PRO A 116 2.40 9.47 0.45
CA PRO A 116 3.46 10.41 0.11
C PRO A 116 4.51 10.49 1.23
N ASN A 117 5.75 10.74 0.81
CA ASN A 117 6.83 11.12 1.73
C ASN A 117 6.83 12.66 1.96
N HIS A 118 7.78 13.13 2.77
CA HIS A 118 7.92 14.56 3.09
C HIS A 118 8.12 15.46 1.85
N ASN A 119 8.65 14.95 0.74
CA ASN A 119 8.86 15.73 -0.50
C ASN A 119 7.59 15.81 -1.35
N SER A 120 6.84 14.71 -1.47
CA SER A 120 5.66 14.63 -2.34
C SER A 120 4.37 15.05 -1.62
N GLY A 121 4.31 14.93 -0.30
CA GLY A 121 3.12 15.29 0.50
C GLY A 121 2.61 16.71 0.25
N PRO A 122 3.44 17.75 0.34
CA PRO A 122 3.02 19.13 0.06
C PRO A 122 2.49 19.32 -1.37
N ILE A 123 3.04 18.59 -2.34
CA ILE A 123 2.58 18.68 -3.73
C ILE A 123 1.18 18.08 -3.88
N PHE A 124 0.94 16.91 -3.27
CA PHE A 124 -0.39 16.29 -3.28
C PHE A 124 -1.44 17.20 -2.66
N LEU A 125 -1.16 17.77 -1.49
CA LEU A 125 -2.13 18.58 -0.73
C LEU A 125 -2.33 19.95 -1.36
N ASN A 126 -1.24 20.69 -1.60
CA ASN A 126 -1.31 22.12 -1.93
C ASN A 126 -1.49 22.39 -3.41
N LYS A 127 -1.08 21.44 -4.30
CA LYS A 127 -1.11 21.67 -5.76
C LYS A 127 -2.05 20.75 -6.51
N LEU A 128 -2.32 19.57 -5.97
CA LEU A 128 -3.05 18.53 -6.68
C LEU A 128 -4.45 18.27 -6.11
N GLY A 129 -4.86 18.98 -5.04
CA GLY A 129 -6.20 18.90 -4.47
C GLY A 129 -6.53 17.56 -3.80
N PHE A 130 -5.50 16.81 -3.35
CA PHE A 130 -5.73 15.61 -2.55
C PHE A 130 -6.08 16.00 -1.11
N ARG A 131 -6.87 15.15 -0.47
CA ARG A 131 -7.19 15.27 0.95
C ARG A 131 -6.29 14.33 1.74
N LYS A 132 -5.81 14.79 2.89
CA LYS A 132 -5.08 13.96 3.85
C LYS A 132 -6.09 13.12 4.64
N ILE A 133 -5.79 11.84 4.79
CA ILE A 133 -6.44 10.97 5.77
C ILE A 133 -5.42 10.75 6.88
N ASP A 134 -5.76 11.15 8.09
CA ASP A 134 -4.91 10.92 9.25
C ASP A 134 -5.01 9.45 9.66
N LEU A 135 -3.85 8.83 9.80
CA LEU A 135 -3.72 7.42 10.17
C LEU A 135 -3.03 7.33 11.53
N ALA A 136 -3.74 6.82 12.51
CA ALA A 136 -3.17 6.47 13.79
C ALA A 136 -2.45 5.11 13.71
N LYS A 137 -1.25 5.07 14.28
CA LYS A 137 -0.48 3.84 14.44
C LYS A 137 -0.57 3.40 15.89
N VAL A 138 -1.35 2.37 16.14
CA VAL A 138 -1.56 1.81 17.47
C VAL A 138 -0.65 0.59 17.66
N ASN A 139 0.13 0.58 18.75
CA ASN A 139 0.90 -0.57 19.18
C ASN A 139 0.26 -1.15 20.45
N ILE A 140 -0.26 -2.35 20.34
CA ILE A 140 -0.92 -3.06 21.44
C ILE A 140 0.08 -4.02 22.05
N PRO A 141 0.53 -3.83 23.30
CA PRO A 141 1.41 -4.77 23.98
C PRO A 141 0.63 -6.06 24.28
N VAL A 142 1.14 -7.21 23.84
CA VAL A 142 0.42 -8.49 23.97
C VAL A 142 1.06 -9.41 25.00
N LYS A 143 2.32 -9.22 25.29
CA LYS A 143 3.07 -10.04 26.29
C LYS A 143 2.66 -9.73 27.74
N PHE A 144 2.23 -8.49 27.99
CA PHE A 144 1.93 -7.99 29.34
C PHE A 144 0.44 -7.95 29.65
N PHE A 145 -0.43 -8.20 28.65
CA PHE A 145 -1.87 -8.21 28.86
C PHE A 145 -2.37 -9.63 29.06
N PRO A 146 -3.15 -9.88 30.12
CA PRO A 146 -3.92 -11.12 30.22
C PRO A 146 -4.73 -11.33 28.94
N ASN A 147 -4.72 -12.54 28.43
CA ASN A 147 -5.33 -12.93 27.15
C ASN A 147 -6.80 -12.48 26.98
N PHE A 148 -7.49 -12.21 28.08
CA PHE A 148 -8.86 -11.72 28.14
C PHE A 148 -8.99 -10.29 27.59
N PHE A 149 -8.05 -9.38 27.98
CA PHE A 149 -8.09 -7.98 27.53
C PHE A 149 -7.73 -7.81 26.05
N LEU A 150 -6.85 -8.65 25.51
CA LEU A 150 -6.50 -8.58 24.09
C LEU A 150 -7.72 -8.86 23.21
N GLY A 151 -8.50 -9.89 23.53
CA GLY A 151 -9.74 -10.22 22.82
C GLY A 151 -10.76 -9.09 22.91
N TYR A 152 -10.94 -8.54 24.10
CA TYR A 152 -11.87 -7.44 24.36
C TYR A 152 -11.42 -6.14 23.67
N TYR A 153 -10.14 -5.79 23.77
CA TYR A 153 -9.60 -4.56 23.17
C TYR A 153 -9.62 -4.63 21.63
N LEU A 154 -9.28 -5.76 21.05
CA LEU A 154 -9.39 -5.98 19.60
C LEU A 154 -10.84 -6.06 19.16
N GLN A 155 -11.74 -6.65 19.97
CA GLN A 155 -13.17 -6.68 19.70
C GLN A 155 -13.78 -5.27 19.83
N THR A 156 -13.27 -4.42 20.73
CA THR A 156 -13.68 -3.02 20.85
C THR A 156 -13.18 -2.18 19.67
N ILE A 157 -11.92 -2.38 19.24
CA ILE A 157 -11.35 -1.66 18.09
C ILE A 157 -11.95 -2.15 16.76
N ILE A 158 -12.23 -3.46 16.65
CA ILE A 158 -12.67 -4.07 15.38
C ILE A 158 -14.19 -4.34 15.37
N GLY A 159 -14.81 -4.54 16.53
CA GLY A 159 -16.15 -5.14 16.65
C GLY A 159 -17.26 -4.29 17.24
N ASN A 160 -16.99 -3.21 17.95
CA ASN A 160 -18.03 -2.28 18.39
C ASN A 160 -18.37 -1.23 17.32
N ASN A 161 -17.48 -1.01 16.39
CA ASN A 161 -17.86 -0.34 15.19
C ASN A 161 -18.71 -1.34 14.39
N LYS A 162 -20.02 -1.14 14.37
CA LYS A 162 -20.82 -1.48 13.22
C LYS A 162 -20.10 -0.78 12.06
N PHE A 163 -19.10 -1.47 11.49
CA PHE A 163 -18.50 -1.04 10.24
C PHE A 163 -19.69 -0.89 9.30
N SER A 164 -20.18 0.33 9.22
CA SER A 164 -21.10 0.66 8.18
C SER A 164 -20.28 0.47 6.92
N VAL A 165 -20.41 -0.70 6.30
CA VAL A 165 -19.76 -1.06 5.03
C VAL A 165 -19.98 0.02 3.97
N LYS A 166 -20.92 0.95 4.26
CA LYS A 166 -21.28 2.07 3.40
C LYS A 166 -20.15 3.06 3.11
N ASN A 167 -19.18 3.22 3.99
CA ASN A 167 -18.14 4.25 3.85
C ASN A 167 -16.70 3.69 3.91
N CYS A 168 -16.53 2.39 3.84
CA CYS A 168 -15.22 1.74 3.90
C CYS A 168 -14.79 1.21 2.55
N PHE A 169 -13.52 1.41 2.21
CA PHE A 169 -12.86 0.71 1.11
C PHE A 169 -12.29 -0.61 1.64
N ILE A 170 -12.85 -1.73 1.18
CA ILE A 170 -12.41 -3.06 1.58
C ILE A 170 -11.64 -3.67 0.41
N PRO A 171 -10.34 -3.97 0.56
CA PRO A 171 -9.58 -4.63 -0.51
C PRO A 171 -10.10 -6.06 -0.71
N ILE A 172 -10.14 -6.50 -1.96
CA ILE A 172 -10.37 -7.92 -2.29
C ILE A 172 -9.07 -8.67 -2.00
N GLU A 173 -9.06 -9.43 -0.92
CA GLU A 173 -7.82 -9.81 -0.21
C GLU A 173 -6.92 -10.82 -0.93
N SER A 174 -7.47 -11.75 -1.71
CA SER A 174 -6.65 -12.82 -2.32
C SER A 174 -5.55 -12.27 -3.23
N GLU A 175 -5.88 -11.30 -4.07
CA GLU A 175 -4.91 -10.66 -4.96
C GLU A 175 -3.90 -9.80 -4.21
N LEU A 176 -4.35 -9.09 -3.15
CA LEU A 176 -3.49 -8.23 -2.35
C LEU A 176 -2.46 -9.02 -1.54
N ILE A 177 -2.86 -10.15 -0.95
CA ILE A 177 -1.97 -11.04 -0.21
C ILE A 177 -0.87 -11.58 -1.12
N ASP A 178 -1.22 -12.06 -2.32
CA ASP A 178 -0.26 -12.61 -3.26
C ASP A 178 0.69 -11.53 -3.81
N LEU A 179 0.17 -10.34 -4.07
CA LEU A 179 0.97 -9.19 -4.48
C LEU A 179 1.97 -8.81 -3.39
N LYS A 180 1.56 -8.81 -2.13
CA LYS A 180 2.42 -8.49 -0.99
C LYS A 180 3.42 -9.60 -0.67
N LYS A 181 3.06 -10.87 -0.79
CA LYS A 181 4.01 -12.00 -0.66
C LYS A 181 5.13 -11.88 -1.69
N ASN A 182 4.80 -11.59 -2.94
CA ASN A 182 5.79 -11.41 -3.99
C ASN A 182 6.69 -10.18 -3.80
N GLU A 183 6.14 -9.07 -3.26
CA GLU A 183 6.89 -7.84 -2.99
C GLU A 183 7.89 -8.00 -1.83
N TYR A 184 7.54 -8.79 -0.82
CA TYR A 184 8.31 -8.91 0.42
C TYR A 184 9.03 -10.24 0.61
N ASN A 185 9.21 -11.06 -0.43
CA ASN A 185 9.94 -12.33 -0.39
C ASN A 185 9.51 -13.19 0.81
N ASP A 186 8.27 -13.62 0.85
CA ASP A 186 7.69 -14.53 1.87
C ASP A 186 7.77 -14.05 3.33
N LYS A 187 8.08 -12.79 3.58
CA LYS A 187 8.03 -12.20 4.94
C LYS A 187 6.61 -11.89 5.41
N ILE A 188 5.61 -12.16 4.59
CA ILE A 188 4.21 -12.04 4.96
C ILE A 188 3.76 -13.36 5.59
N LYS A 189 3.20 -13.26 6.79
CA LYS A 189 2.55 -14.36 7.49
C LYS A 189 1.04 -14.23 7.35
N THR A 190 0.38 -15.34 7.10
CA THR A 190 -1.08 -15.44 7.01
C THR A 190 -1.56 -16.47 8.02
N PHE A 191 -2.55 -16.10 8.80
CA PHE A 191 -3.18 -16.94 9.80
C PHE A 191 -4.68 -17.02 9.50
N SER A 192 -5.26 -18.20 9.56
CA SER A 192 -6.68 -18.39 9.24
C SER A 192 -7.35 -19.36 10.20
N SER A 193 -8.58 -19.03 10.59
CA SER A 193 -9.42 -19.91 11.39
C SER A 193 -10.89 -19.61 11.12
N TYR A 194 -11.69 -20.65 10.78
CA TYR A 194 -13.13 -20.52 10.50
C TYR A 194 -13.49 -19.39 9.52
N ASN A 195 -12.75 -19.28 8.42
CA ASN A 195 -12.88 -18.24 7.38
C ASN A 195 -12.58 -16.80 7.88
N ASN A 196 -12.02 -16.65 9.08
CA ASN A 196 -11.31 -15.41 9.41
C ASN A 196 -9.87 -15.51 8.89
N ILE A 197 -9.38 -14.44 8.28
CA ILE A 197 -8.01 -14.37 7.78
C ILE A 197 -7.37 -13.12 8.35
N ILE A 198 -6.17 -13.28 8.94
CA ILE A 198 -5.31 -12.16 9.34
C ILE A 198 -3.98 -12.35 8.64
N TRP A 199 -3.54 -11.32 7.98
CA TRP A 199 -2.21 -11.34 7.39
C TRP A 199 -1.42 -10.10 7.78
N GLY A 200 -0.11 -10.24 7.81
CA GLY A 200 0.76 -9.16 8.22
C GLY A 200 2.22 -9.51 8.11
N LYS A 201 3.06 -8.62 8.63
CA LYS A 201 4.51 -8.77 8.61
C LYS A 201 5.08 -8.70 10.02
N ILE A 202 5.99 -9.61 10.33
CA ILE A 202 6.75 -9.55 11.57
C ILE A 202 7.95 -8.62 11.38
N LYS A 203 8.05 -7.61 12.26
CA LYS A 203 9.21 -6.72 12.36
C LYS A 203 9.88 -6.91 13.70
N LYS A 204 11.20 -7.01 13.69
CA LYS A 204 12.03 -7.01 14.89
C LYS A 204 12.72 -5.65 15.02
N LYS A 205 12.70 -5.08 16.21
CA LYS A 205 13.34 -3.80 16.52
C LYS A 205 14.29 -3.99 17.70
N GLN A 206 15.56 -3.68 17.48
CA GLN A 206 16.53 -3.65 18.56
C GLN A 206 16.27 -2.44 19.46
N THR A 207 16.26 -2.65 20.77
CA THR A 207 16.08 -1.63 21.79
C THR A 207 17.13 -1.77 22.87
N LYS A 208 17.20 -0.82 23.81
CA LYS A 208 18.12 -0.90 24.96
C LYS A 208 17.83 -2.09 25.88
N ILE A 209 16.61 -2.59 25.89
CA ILE A 209 16.16 -3.70 26.75
C ILE A 209 16.06 -5.04 25.98
N GLY A 210 16.54 -5.10 24.74
CA GLY A 210 16.54 -6.30 23.91
C GLY A 210 15.79 -6.12 22.60
N THR A 211 15.55 -7.24 21.90
CA THR A 211 14.84 -7.25 20.62
C THR A 211 13.34 -7.40 20.84
N LEU A 212 12.56 -6.43 20.38
CA LEU A 212 11.10 -6.47 20.39
C LEU A 212 10.55 -6.92 19.04
N SER A 213 9.54 -7.80 19.08
CA SER A 213 8.86 -8.37 17.92
C SER A 213 7.48 -7.74 17.76
N PHE A 214 7.20 -7.20 16.56
CA PHE A 214 5.93 -6.56 16.20
C PHE A 214 5.26 -7.34 15.09
N PHE A 215 4.01 -7.75 15.27
CA PHE A 215 3.16 -8.19 14.18
C PHE A 215 2.40 -7.00 13.61
N CYS A 216 2.87 -6.52 12.46
CA CYS A 216 2.25 -5.39 11.76
C CYS A 216 1.13 -5.92 10.86
N ILE A 217 -0.12 -5.69 11.26
CA ILE A 217 -1.29 -6.15 10.52
C ILE A 217 -1.34 -5.45 9.16
N GLY A 218 -1.46 -6.22 8.10
CA GLY A 218 -1.66 -5.75 6.72
C GLY A 218 -3.13 -5.76 6.31
N GLY A 219 -3.89 -6.74 6.81
CA GLY A 219 -5.32 -6.83 6.61
C GLY A 219 -5.96 -7.90 7.49
N ILE A 220 -7.27 -7.77 7.66
CA ILE A 220 -8.10 -8.69 8.43
C ILE A 220 -9.41 -8.91 7.67
N GLN A 221 -9.70 -10.17 7.35
CA GLN A 221 -11.03 -10.58 6.87
C GLN A 221 -11.78 -11.25 8.03
N VAL A 222 -12.94 -10.72 8.38
CA VAL A 222 -13.71 -11.17 9.53
C VAL A 222 -15.05 -11.73 9.07
N ASN A 223 -15.23 -13.05 9.23
CA ASN A 223 -16.53 -13.70 9.03
C ASN A 223 -17.21 -14.03 10.36
N LYS A 224 -16.42 -14.38 11.38
CA LYS A 224 -16.91 -14.70 12.74
C LYS A 224 -16.11 -13.90 13.77
N PRO A 225 -16.56 -12.71 14.20
CA PRO A 225 -15.82 -11.83 15.12
C PRO A 225 -15.40 -12.49 16.43
N LYS A 226 -16.26 -13.35 17.01
CA LYS A 226 -15.98 -14.08 18.27
C LYS A 226 -14.74 -14.98 18.18
N LEU A 227 -14.32 -15.37 16.97
CA LEU A 227 -13.17 -16.25 16.75
C LEU A 227 -11.88 -15.50 16.42
N LEU A 228 -11.90 -14.18 16.42
CA LEU A 228 -10.68 -13.38 16.22
C LEU A 228 -9.72 -13.49 17.41
N ALA A 229 -10.24 -13.48 18.63
CA ALA A 229 -9.40 -13.54 19.83
C ALA A 229 -8.56 -14.83 19.91
N PRO A 230 -9.11 -16.04 19.66
CA PRO A 230 -8.31 -17.26 19.54
C PRO A 230 -7.22 -17.17 18.46
N LEU A 231 -7.54 -16.60 17.29
CA LEU A 231 -6.60 -16.46 16.18
C LEU A 231 -5.44 -15.52 16.54
N PHE A 232 -5.71 -14.42 17.22
CA PHE A 232 -4.66 -13.53 17.74
C PHE A 232 -3.79 -14.20 18.79
N LYS A 233 -4.34 -15.03 19.68
CA LYS A 233 -3.58 -15.82 20.65
C LYS A 233 -2.61 -16.77 19.95
N GLU A 234 -3.07 -17.43 18.90
CA GLU A 234 -2.23 -18.31 18.09
C GLU A 234 -1.06 -17.53 17.49
N ILE A 235 -1.31 -16.37 16.86
CA ILE A 235 -0.28 -15.51 16.28
C ILE A 235 0.76 -15.11 17.33
N VAL A 236 0.31 -14.62 18.47
CA VAL A 236 1.19 -14.17 19.56
C VAL A 236 2.07 -15.29 20.07
N LYS A 237 1.50 -16.49 20.25
CA LYS A 237 2.21 -17.66 20.78
C LYS A 237 3.18 -18.25 19.75
N SER A 238 2.72 -18.49 18.51
CA SER A 238 3.52 -19.16 17.48
C SER A 238 4.72 -18.33 17.00
N GLU A 239 4.59 -17.02 16.97
CA GLU A 239 5.61 -16.11 16.45
C GLU A 239 6.34 -15.31 17.54
N ASN A 240 6.06 -15.58 18.82
CA ASN A 240 6.64 -14.88 19.98
C ASN A 240 6.58 -13.35 19.84
N ILE A 241 5.36 -12.84 19.65
CA ILE A 241 5.11 -11.42 19.39
C ILE A 241 5.00 -10.65 20.72
N ASP A 242 5.67 -9.51 20.80
CA ASP A 242 5.59 -8.57 21.93
C ASP A 242 4.48 -7.53 21.73
N PHE A 243 4.27 -7.08 20.49
CA PHE A 243 3.29 -6.06 20.12
C PHE A 243 2.54 -6.41 18.84
N ILE A 244 1.23 -6.17 18.84
CA ILE A 244 0.44 -6.09 17.62
C ILE A 244 0.37 -4.62 17.19
N GLN A 245 0.70 -4.35 15.93
CA GLN A 245 0.65 -3.02 15.35
C GLN A 245 -0.48 -2.92 14.37
N VAL A 246 -1.37 -1.98 14.59
CA VAL A 246 -2.50 -1.67 13.72
C VAL A 246 -2.34 -0.25 13.18
N ILE A 247 -2.72 -0.04 11.92
CA ILE A 247 -2.86 1.29 11.33
C ILE A 247 -4.35 1.48 11.06
N ALA A 248 -4.94 2.50 11.67
CA ALA A 248 -6.35 2.84 11.52
C ALA A 248 -6.50 4.32 11.17
N SER A 249 -7.58 4.69 10.49
CA SER A 249 -7.95 6.11 10.32
C SER A 249 -8.61 6.62 11.61
N GLU A 250 -8.38 7.89 11.94
CA GLU A 250 -9.01 8.53 13.11
C GLU A 250 -10.54 8.59 12.99
N ASN A 251 -11.05 8.56 11.77
CA ASN A 251 -12.50 8.58 11.48
C ASN A 251 -13.11 7.18 11.35
N SER A 252 -12.42 6.13 11.78
CA SER A 252 -12.95 4.77 11.82
C SER A 252 -13.74 4.46 13.11
N SER A 253 -14.12 5.50 13.86
CA SER A 253 -15.03 5.44 15.02
C SER A 253 -16.49 5.56 14.60
#